data_9d9b64d5fc0de05f97dc01035191ddd4
#
_entry.id   9d9b64d5fc0de05f97dc01035191ddd4
#
_cell.length_a   1.000
_cell.length_b   1.000
_cell.length_c   1.000
_cell.angle_alpha   90.00
_cell.angle_beta   90.00
_cell.angle_gamma   90.00
#
_symmetry.space_group_name_H-M   'P 1'
#
loop_
_entity.id
_entity.type
_entity.pdbx_description
1 polymer ?
#
loop_
_entity_poly.entity_id
_entity_poly.type
_entity_poly.pdbx_seq_one_letter_code
_entity_poly.pdbx_strand_id
1 'polypeptide(L)'
;ETVPEDMVDICEEYHEKLMDAVTALDDDLAMMYLEGEEIPVEKIKAVIRKATIDNEMVPIVCGTSYKNKGVQKLLDYIMAFLPSPLDLPPVTGINPKTDEEVERRASEDDPFCGLAFKIATDPFVGRLAFVRIYSGKLDAGSYVLNARSGKRERISRIYQMHANKQNPMETVGAGDICAAVGFKEIRTGDTLCAENAPIVLEQMTFPEPVIGLAVEPKTQKDLDKLGIALSKLAEEDPTFTVRTDEESGQTVISGMGELHLDIIVDRLRREFGVEINQGAPQVNYKEALTRSVQHREVFKKQTGGRGKFADIIFELGPAEEGKMGLTFVDEVKGGNIPKEFIPSVQKGFEAAMANGALAGYSIDAMKVTLKDGSFHPVDSDQLSFEIAARNGFRAAAPKAGSVIMEPIMSVEVVTPEENMGDVIGDLNKRRGQITGMESKGNARVVKAKVPLSEMFGYVTVLRTISSGRATSSMEFSHFEEVPANVAKDVIEKANGKRKELE
;
A
#
# COMPACT_ATOMS: atom_id res chain seq x y z
N GLU A 1 5.09 20.61 -42.51
CA GLU A 1 4.25 21.82 -42.53
C GLU A 1 5.17 23.02 -42.35
N THR A 2 4.94 24.10 -43.13
CA THR A 2 5.68 25.35 -42.97
C THR A 2 5.16 26.09 -41.74
N VAL A 3 6.08 26.68 -40.97
CA VAL A 3 5.73 27.53 -39.82
C VAL A 3 4.96 28.76 -40.34
N PRO A 4 3.81 29.11 -39.72
CA PRO A 4 3.12 30.37 -40.07
C PRO A 4 4.03 31.59 -39.85
N GLU A 5 3.90 32.62 -40.74
CA GLU A 5 4.79 33.77 -40.68
C GLU A 5 4.77 34.52 -39.34
N ASP A 6 3.63 34.56 -38.67
CA ASP A 6 3.42 35.19 -37.36
C ASP A 6 4.00 34.36 -36.19
N MET A 7 4.52 33.15 -36.44
CA MET A 7 5.09 32.25 -35.43
C MET A 7 6.57 31.97 -35.64
N VAL A 8 7.21 32.50 -36.66
CA VAL A 8 8.61 32.20 -36.99
C VAL A 8 9.54 32.55 -35.81
N ASP A 9 9.47 33.79 -35.32
CA ASP A 9 10.35 34.28 -34.25
C ASP A 9 10.20 33.43 -32.95
N ILE A 10 8.97 33.06 -32.62
CA ILE A 10 8.68 32.23 -31.45
C ILE A 10 9.22 30.81 -31.64
N CYS A 11 9.11 30.26 -32.85
CA CYS A 11 9.65 28.92 -33.14
C CYS A 11 11.17 28.92 -33.11
N GLU A 12 11.84 29.96 -33.58
CA GLU A 12 13.29 30.09 -33.50
C GLU A 12 13.76 30.19 -32.05
N GLU A 13 13.14 31.02 -31.21
CA GLU A 13 13.44 31.15 -29.80
C GLU A 13 13.34 29.80 -29.05
N TYR A 14 12.26 29.06 -29.28
CA TYR A 14 12.06 27.78 -28.61
C TYR A 14 12.93 26.65 -29.20
N HIS A 15 13.30 26.74 -30.47
CA HIS A 15 14.29 25.85 -31.09
C HIS A 15 15.67 26.05 -30.46
N GLU A 16 16.12 27.28 -30.27
CA GLU A 16 17.37 27.57 -29.56
C GLU A 16 17.36 27.02 -28.13
N LYS A 17 16.27 27.24 -27.37
CA LYS A 17 16.12 26.67 -26.02
C LYS A 17 16.18 25.13 -26.00
N LEU A 18 15.59 24.49 -27.01
CA LEU A 18 15.67 23.04 -27.16
C LEU A 18 17.10 22.59 -27.42
N MET A 19 17.78 23.28 -28.35
CA MET A 19 19.17 22.96 -28.70
C MET A 19 20.09 23.16 -27.53
N ASP A 20 19.96 24.25 -26.77
CA ASP A 20 20.74 24.49 -25.53
C ASP A 20 20.51 23.37 -24.51
N ALA A 21 19.26 22.94 -24.30
CA ALA A 21 18.95 21.87 -23.36
C ALA A 21 19.50 20.51 -23.80
N VAL A 22 19.49 20.19 -25.07
CA VAL A 22 19.97 18.90 -25.59
C VAL A 22 21.50 18.87 -25.68
N THR A 23 22.14 19.95 -26.13
CA THR A 23 23.60 20.04 -26.25
C THR A 23 24.29 20.06 -24.88
N ALA A 24 23.61 20.55 -23.83
CA ALA A 24 24.11 20.47 -22.47
C ALA A 24 24.28 19.03 -21.93
N LEU A 25 23.70 18.04 -22.60
CA LEU A 25 23.70 16.63 -22.19
C LEU A 25 24.70 15.76 -23.00
N ASP A 26 25.36 16.33 -24.01
CA ASP A 26 26.28 15.60 -24.87
C ASP A 26 27.40 16.52 -25.41
N ASP A 27 28.63 16.23 -25.04
CA ASP A 27 29.80 17.06 -25.35
C ASP A 27 30.06 17.16 -26.87
N ASP A 28 29.81 16.09 -27.63
CA ASP A 28 30.01 16.09 -29.09
C ASP A 28 28.98 16.98 -29.78
N LEU A 29 27.72 16.93 -29.33
CA LEU A 29 26.67 17.83 -29.83
C LEU A 29 26.95 19.30 -29.45
N ALA A 30 27.45 19.52 -28.22
CA ALA A 30 27.82 20.85 -27.76
C ALA A 30 28.92 21.48 -28.66
N MET A 31 29.93 20.70 -29.01
CA MET A 31 30.99 21.15 -29.93
C MET A 31 30.45 21.48 -31.31
N MET A 32 29.65 20.59 -31.92
CA MET A 32 29.04 20.85 -33.23
C MET A 32 28.17 22.11 -33.20
N TYR A 33 27.40 22.32 -32.14
CA TYR A 33 26.53 23.49 -31.98
C TYR A 33 27.32 24.79 -31.89
N LEU A 34 28.43 24.80 -31.10
CA LEU A 34 29.31 25.95 -30.93
C LEU A 34 30.09 26.29 -32.21
N GLU A 35 30.44 25.28 -33.01
CA GLU A 35 31.12 25.47 -34.31
C GLU A 35 30.16 25.90 -35.41
N GLY A 36 28.86 25.95 -35.14
CA GLY A 36 27.81 26.35 -36.10
C GLY A 36 27.56 25.27 -37.16
N GLU A 37 27.89 24.02 -36.88
CA GLU A 37 27.61 22.89 -37.77
C GLU A 37 26.13 22.52 -37.73
N GLU A 38 25.56 22.07 -38.86
CA GLU A 38 24.22 21.54 -38.92
C GLU A 38 24.15 20.18 -38.20
N ILE A 39 23.41 20.11 -37.09
CA ILE A 39 23.27 18.85 -36.31
C ILE A 39 22.14 18.00 -36.91
N PRO A 40 22.42 16.76 -37.32
CA PRO A 40 21.40 15.86 -37.85
C PRO A 40 20.31 15.58 -36.80
N VAL A 41 19.05 15.62 -37.17
CA VAL A 41 17.89 15.36 -36.30
C VAL A 41 17.99 14.01 -35.59
N GLU A 42 18.57 13.01 -36.22
CA GLU A 42 18.74 11.66 -35.64
C GLU A 42 19.73 11.66 -34.45
N LYS A 43 20.78 12.52 -34.48
CA LYS A 43 21.66 12.71 -33.34
C LYS A 43 20.97 13.38 -32.17
N ILE A 44 20.18 14.42 -32.43
CA ILE A 44 19.36 15.10 -31.44
C ILE A 44 18.40 14.11 -30.76
N LYS A 45 17.69 13.30 -31.55
CA LYS A 45 16.79 12.26 -31.03
C LYS A 45 17.52 11.20 -30.21
N ALA A 46 18.72 10.81 -30.61
CA ALA A 46 19.52 9.84 -29.86
C ALA A 46 19.90 10.35 -28.46
N VAL A 47 20.30 11.63 -28.35
CA VAL A 47 20.62 12.25 -27.06
C VAL A 47 19.37 12.40 -26.21
N ILE A 48 18.24 12.84 -26.77
CA ILE A 48 16.95 12.93 -26.06
C ILE A 48 16.55 11.53 -25.55
N ARG A 49 16.68 10.47 -26.38
CA ARG A 49 16.37 9.11 -25.95
C ARG A 49 17.23 8.68 -24.76
N LYS A 50 18.54 8.87 -24.87
CA LYS A 50 19.46 8.50 -23.79
C LYS A 50 19.12 9.24 -22.50
N ALA A 51 18.97 10.55 -22.57
CA ALA A 51 18.61 11.36 -21.40
C ALA A 51 17.22 11.02 -20.81
N THR A 52 16.29 10.57 -21.66
CA THR A 52 14.96 10.09 -21.20
C THR A 52 15.09 8.77 -20.47
N ILE A 53 15.91 7.83 -20.94
CA ILE A 53 16.17 6.53 -20.30
C ILE A 53 16.90 6.72 -18.96
N ASP A 54 17.85 7.66 -18.91
CA ASP A 54 18.64 8.00 -17.71
C ASP A 54 17.87 8.89 -16.72
N ASN A 55 16.59 9.27 -17.02
CA ASN A 55 15.74 10.18 -16.25
C ASN A 55 16.33 11.60 -16.06
N GLU A 56 17.17 12.07 -16.97
CA GLU A 56 17.74 13.41 -16.98
C GLU A 56 16.85 14.41 -17.74
N MET A 57 16.00 13.92 -18.67
CA MET A 57 15.09 14.72 -19.47
C MET A 57 13.73 14.07 -19.61
N VAL A 58 12.67 14.88 -19.65
CA VAL A 58 11.29 14.45 -19.94
C VAL A 58 10.81 15.14 -21.22
N PRO A 59 10.66 14.41 -22.34
CA PRO A 59 10.09 14.96 -23.58
C PRO A 59 8.61 15.33 -23.38
N ILE A 60 8.25 16.56 -23.77
CA ILE A 60 6.87 17.05 -23.68
C ILE A 60 6.37 17.32 -25.10
N VAL A 61 5.21 16.77 -25.44
CA VAL A 61 4.56 16.96 -26.73
C VAL A 61 3.12 17.45 -26.58
N CYS A 62 2.66 18.26 -27.53
CA CYS A 62 1.31 18.80 -27.53
C CYS A 62 0.46 18.16 -28.61
N GLY A 63 -0.82 18.01 -28.35
CA GLY A 63 -1.78 17.48 -29.30
C GLY A 63 -3.22 17.69 -28.87
N THR A 64 -4.17 17.42 -29.76
CA THR A 64 -5.59 17.39 -29.46
C THR A 64 -6.20 16.09 -29.98
N SER A 65 -6.37 15.12 -29.08
CA SER A 65 -6.92 13.79 -29.38
C SER A 65 -8.36 13.87 -29.91
N TYR A 66 -9.15 14.80 -29.40
CA TYR A 66 -10.53 15.02 -29.87
C TYR A 66 -10.60 15.41 -31.37
N LYS A 67 -9.61 16.15 -31.86
CA LYS A 67 -9.49 16.55 -33.27
C LYS A 67 -8.55 15.63 -34.06
N ASN A 68 -8.06 14.56 -33.47
CA ASN A 68 -7.06 13.63 -34.03
C ASN A 68 -5.81 14.35 -34.61
N LYS A 69 -5.32 15.37 -33.90
CA LYS A 69 -4.09 16.09 -34.25
C LYS A 69 -2.99 15.80 -33.26
N GLY A 70 -1.80 15.46 -33.76
CA GLY A 70 -0.63 15.15 -32.94
C GLY A 70 -0.60 13.72 -32.38
N VAL A 71 -1.65 12.90 -32.52
CA VAL A 71 -1.73 11.53 -31.97
C VAL A 71 -0.68 10.62 -32.61
N GLN A 72 -0.51 10.69 -33.95
CA GLN A 72 0.50 9.87 -34.63
C GLN A 72 1.92 10.25 -34.20
N LYS A 73 2.19 11.55 -34.04
CA LYS A 73 3.49 12.03 -33.54
C LYS A 73 3.76 11.58 -32.10
N LEU A 74 2.74 11.56 -31.24
CA LEU A 74 2.89 11.03 -29.90
C LEU A 74 3.30 9.53 -29.92
N LEU A 75 2.67 8.73 -30.80
CA LEU A 75 3.02 7.33 -30.95
C LEU A 75 4.46 7.15 -31.47
N ASP A 76 4.87 7.96 -32.46
CA ASP A 76 6.23 7.96 -32.99
C ASP A 76 7.25 8.30 -31.88
N TYR A 77 6.95 9.29 -31.03
CA TYR A 77 7.84 9.70 -29.95
C TYR A 77 7.87 8.73 -28.77
N ILE A 78 6.77 8.03 -28.48
CA ILE A 78 6.78 6.92 -27.53
C ILE A 78 7.78 5.86 -27.99
N MET A 79 7.75 5.48 -29.27
CA MET A 79 8.71 4.50 -29.81
C MET A 79 10.14 5.04 -29.88
N ALA A 80 10.31 6.35 -30.17
CA ALA A 80 11.62 6.96 -30.31
C ALA A 80 12.35 7.17 -28.98
N PHE A 81 11.63 7.54 -27.92
CA PHE A 81 12.24 8.07 -26.69
C PHE A 81 12.06 7.17 -25.45
N LEU A 82 11.00 6.36 -25.36
CA LEU A 82 10.83 5.50 -24.20
C LEU A 82 11.69 4.24 -24.29
N PRO A 83 12.15 3.70 -23.12
CA PRO A 83 12.96 2.49 -23.10
C PRO A 83 12.15 1.26 -23.51
N SER A 84 12.78 0.37 -24.28
CA SER A 84 12.30 -0.99 -24.42
C SER A 84 12.80 -1.86 -23.25
N PRO A 85 12.25 -3.04 -23.04
CA PRO A 85 12.77 -3.97 -22.03
C PRO A 85 14.25 -4.31 -22.20
N LEU A 86 14.80 -4.19 -23.41
CA LEU A 86 16.20 -4.44 -23.72
C LEU A 86 17.13 -3.28 -23.38
N ASP A 87 16.60 -2.07 -23.23
CA ASP A 87 17.35 -0.89 -22.82
C ASP A 87 17.58 -0.84 -21.30
N LEU A 88 16.82 -1.66 -20.54
CA LEU A 88 16.88 -1.70 -19.08
C LEU A 88 17.80 -2.81 -18.57
N PRO A 89 18.39 -2.65 -17.38
CA PRO A 89 19.15 -3.72 -16.76
C PRO A 89 18.29 -4.96 -16.50
N PRO A 90 18.90 -6.16 -16.35
CA PRO A 90 18.18 -7.35 -15.90
C PRO A 90 17.41 -7.09 -14.61
N VAL A 91 16.22 -7.68 -14.49
CA VAL A 91 15.48 -7.60 -13.23
C VAL A 91 16.13 -8.52 -12.20
N THR A 92 16.29 -8.01 -10.98
CA THR A 92 16.84 -8.76 -9.84
C THR A 92 15.74 -9.24 -8.91
N GLY A 93 15.98 -10.32 -8.20
CA GLY A 93 15.10 -10.87 -7.20
C GLY A 93 15.82 -11.88 -6.32
N ILE A 94 15.12 -12.41 -5.33
CA ILE A 94 15.67 -13.36 -4.36
C ILE A 94 15.15 -14.77 -4.68
N ASN A 95 16.03 -15.74 -4.68
CA ASN A 95 15.62 -17.14 -4.74
C ASN A 95 15.06 -17.58 -3.38
N PRO A 96 13.76 -17.92 -3.26
CA PRO A 96 13.13 -18.20 -1.97
C PRO A 96 13.62 -19.50 -1.29
N LYS A 97 14.46 -20.30 -1.99
CA LYS A 97 15.01 -21.54 -1.44
C LYS A 97 16.45 -21.38 -0.92
N THR A 98 17.25 -20.52 -1.56
CA THR A 98 18.67 -20.34 -1.24
C THR A 98 18.97 -18.99 -0.61
N ASP A 99 18.00 -18.06 -0.64
CA ASP A 99 18.13 -16.66 -0.20
C ASP A 99 19.22 -15.88 -0.94
N GLU A 100 19.57 -16.33 -2.15
CA GLU A 100 20.55 -15.71 -3.02
C GLU A 100 19.87 -14.76 -4.01
N GLU A 101 20.56 -13.67 -4.34
CA GLU A 101 20.14 -12.76 -5.40
C GLU A 101 20.32 -13.43 -6.76
N VAL A 102 19.31 -13.34 -7.61
CA VAL A 102 19.30 -13.87 -8.96
C VAL A 102 18.77 -12.83 -9.94
N GLU A 103 19.33 -12.86 -11.16
CA GLU A 103 18.95 -11.96 -12.25
C GLU A 103 18.12 -12.68 -13.31
N ARG A 104 17.27 -11.91 -14.00
CA ARG A 104 16.53 -12.34 -15.21
C ARG A 104 16.66 -11.29 -16.29
N ARG A 105 17.11 -11.70 -17.47
CA ARG A 105 17.20 -10.84 -18.65
C ARG A 105 15.87 -10.80 -19.38
N ALA A 106 15.60 -9.71 -20.08
CA ALA A 106 14.43 -9.59 -20.95
C ALA A 106 14.63 -10.42 -22.23
N SER A 107 14.75 -11.74 -22.06
CA SER A 107 14.95 -12.72 -23.13
C SER A 107 13.91 -13.83 -23.03
N GLU A 108 13.42 -14.29 -24.17
CA GLU A 108 12.51 -15.44 -24.24
C GLU A 108 13.18 -16.78 -23.92
N ASP A 109 14.51 -16.83 -23.99
CA ASP A 109 15.31 -18.03 -23.69
C ASP A 109 15.61 -18.17 -22.19
N ASP A 110 15.43 -17.10 -21.40
CA ASP A 110 15.61 -17.14 -19.95
C ASP A 110 14.43 -17.87 -19.27
N PRO A 111 14.60 -18.40 -18.06
CA PRO A 111 13.49 -18.97 -17.31
C PRO A 111 12.36 -17.97 -17.10
N PHE A 112 11.11 -18.43 -17.23
CA PHE A 112 9.94 -17.60 -17.06
C PHE A 112 9.93 -16.89 -15.70
N CYS A 113 9.70 -15.57 -15.74
CA CYS A 113 9.43 -14.73 -14.58
C CYS A 113 8.45 -13.60 -14.95
N GLY A 114 7.40 -13.43 -14.17
CA GLY A 114 6.41 -12.38 -14.34
C GLY A 114 5.84 -11.90 -13.01
N LEU A 115 5.35 -10.66 -13.01
CA LEU A 115 4.72 -10.03 -11.85
C LEU A 115 3.24 -9.81 -12.11
N ALA A 116 2.39 -10.36 -11.25
CA ALA A 116 0.97 -10.05 -11.23
C ALA A 116 0.74 -8.69 -10.54
N PHE A 117 0.71 -7.61 -11.32
CA PHE A 117 0.68 -6.25 -10.80
C PHE A 117 -0.74 -5.70 -10.58
N LYS A 118 -1.76 -6.37 -11.13
CA LYS A 118 -3.16 -5.98 -10.96
C LYS A 118 -4.06 -7.20 -11.06
N ILE A 119 -5.03 -7.30 -10.15
CA ILE A 119 -6.13 -8.26 -10.24
C ILE A 119 -7.40 -7.48 -10.60
N ALA A 120 -8.21 -8.03 -11.48
CA ALA A 120 -9.53 -7.52 -11.83
C ALA A 120 -10.54 -8.67 -11.84
N THR A 121 -11.80 -8.36 -11.57
CA THR A 121 -12.88 -9.34 -11.65
C THR A 121 -13.68 -9.11 -12.90
N ASP A 122 -13.76 -10.15 -13.74
CA ASP A 122 -14.58 -10.15 -14.94
C ASP A 122 -15.84 -11.01 -14.71
N PRO A 123 -17.03 -10.54 -15.15
CA PRO A 123 -18.29 -11.28 -14.93
C PRO A 123 -18.34 -12.65 -15.63
N PHE A 124 -17.57 -12.84 -16.72
CA PHE A 124 -17.64 -14.03 -17.58
C PHE A 124 -16.50 -15.01 -17.33
N VAL A 125 -15.29 -14.49 -17.14
CA VAL A 125 -14.09 -15.35 -16.97
C VAL A 125 -13.59 -15.40 -15.51
N GLY A 126 -14.20 -14.64 -14.63
CA GLY A 126 -13.86 -14.60 -13.22
C GLY A 126 -12.63 -13.72 -12.95
N ARG A 127 -11.66 -14.25 -12.23
CA ARG A 127 -10.45 -13.52 -11.82
C ARG A 127 -9.48 -13.39 -13.00
N LEU A 128 -9.17 -12.14 -13.38
CA LEU A 128 -8.15 -11.76 -14.35
C LEU A 128 -6.92 -11.24 -13.63
N ALA A 129 -5.77 -11.86 -13.81
CA ALA A 129 -4.49 -11.33 -13.33
C ALA A 129 -3.75 -10.67 -14.49
N PHE A 130 -3.47 -9.39 -14.37
CA PHE A 130 -2.59 -8.67 -15.30
C PHE A 130 -1.14 -8.95 -14.91
N VAL A 131 -0.40 -9.56 -15.82
CA VAL A 131 0.96 -10.02 -15.59
C VAL A 131 1.91 -9.33 -16.56
N ARG A 132 2.94 -8.68 -16.01
CA ARG A 132 4.11 -8.23 -16.77
C ARG A 132 5.10 -9.38 -16.86
N ILE A 133 5.49 -9.78 -18.07
CA ILE A 133 6.51 -10.79 -18.30
C ILE A 133 7.88 -10.11 -18.34
N TYR A 134 8.76 -10.47 -17.41
CA TYR A 134 10.11 -9.94 -17.34
C TYR A 134 11.12 -10.82 -18.09
N SER A 135 10.93 -12.14 -18.07
CA SER A 135 11.77 -13.10 -18.76
C SER A 135 11.01 -14.34 -19.19
N GLY A 136 11.52 -15.05 -20.17
CA GLY A 136 10.94 -16.29 -20.67
C GLY A 136 9.64 -16.10 -21.44
N LYS A 137 8.89 -17.19 -21.53
CA LYS A 137 7.57 -17.27 -22.19
C LYS A 137 6.52 -17.82 -21.25
N LEU A 138 5.29 -17.38 -21.44
CA LEU A 138 4.12 -17.90 -20.77
C LEU A 138 3.16 -18.48 -21.80
N ASP A 139 2.86 -19.76 -21.69
CA ASP A 139 1.97 -20.46 -22.60
C ASP A 139 0.59 -20.73 -21.96
N ALA A 140 -0.46 -20.56 -22.73
CA ALA A 140 -1.80 -20.96 -22.32
C ALA A 140 -1.86 -22.48 -22.06
N GLY A 141 -2.51 -22.89 -20.99
CA GLY A 141 -2.57 -24.27 -20.54
C GLY A 141 -1.39 -24.74 -19.69
N SER A 142 -0.32 -23.93 -19.56
CA SER A 142 0.88 -24.26 -18.80
C SER A 142 0.68 -24.10 -17.28
N TYR A 143 1.74 -24.44 -16.54
CA TYR A 143 1.80 -24.29 -15.10
C TYR A 143 2.98 -23.40 -14.72
N VAL A 144 2.79 -22.58 -13.70
CA VAL A 144 3.81 -21.70 -13.10
C VAL A 144 3.83 -21.87 -11.59
N LEU A 145 4.94 -21.51 -10.97
CA LEU A 145 5.05 -21.43 -9.52
C LEU A 145 4.64 -20.02 -9.06
N ASN A 146 3.71 -19.92 -8.12
CA ASN A 146 3.49 -18.69 -7.35
C ASN A 146 4.53 -18.66 -6.22
N ALA A 147 5.50 -17.76 -6.31
CA ALA A 147 6.63 -17.70 -5.39
C ALA A 147 6.22 -17.39 -3.95
N ARG A 148 5.17 -16.56 -3.72
CA ARG A 148 4.66 -16.26 -2.40
C ARG A 148 4.03 -17.46 -1.70
N SER A 149 3.12 -18.16 -2.40
CA SER A 149 2.39 -19.30 -1.80
C SER A 149 3.17 -20.62 -1.86
N GLY A 150 4.23 -20.69 -2.67
CA GLY A 150 4.94 -21.92 -2.98
C GLY A 150 4.12 -22.95 -3.76
N LYS A 151 2.95 -22.57 -4.26
CA LYS A 151 2.01 -23.45 -4.96
C LYS A 151 2.11 -23.31 -6.46
N ARG A 152 1.81 -24.43 -7.11
CA ARG A 152 1.70 -24.50 -8.56
C ARG A 152 0.35 -23.98 -9.01
N GLU A 153 0.34 -23.01 -9.93
CA GLU A 153 -0.84 -22.39 -10.51
C GLU A 153 -0.97 -22.77 -11.99
N ARG A 154 -2.20 -22.99 -12.44
CA ARG A 154 -2.48 -23.30 -13.85
C ARG A 154 -2.93 -22.06 -14.59
N ILE A 155 -2.28 -21.75 -15.70
CA ILE A 155 -2.70 -20.71 -16.63
C ILE A 155 -3.67 -21.34 -17.65
N SER A 156 -4.97 -21.13 -17.49
CA SER A 156 -5.94 -21.75 -18.39
C SER A 156 -6.03 -21.02 -19.73
N ARG A 157 -6.00 -19.69 -19.73
CA ARG A 157 -6.05 -18.82 -20.91
C ARG A 157 -5.23 -17.57 -20.69
N ILE A 158 -4.78 -17.00 -21.79
CA ILE A 158 -4.06 -15.72 -21.82
C ILE A 158 -4.78 -14.80 -22.80
N TYR A 159 -4.93 -13.53 -22.44
CA TYR A 159 -5.56 -12.53 -23.27
C TYR A 159 -4.67 -11.31 -23.42
N GLN A 160 -4.61 -10.77 -24.63
CA GLN A 160 -4.23 -9.40 -24.87
C GLN A 160 -5.48 -8.53 -24.74
N MET A 161 -5.44 -7.61 -23.78
CA MET A 161 -6.58 -6.73 -23.52
C MET A 161 -6.53 -5.50 -24.41
N HIS A 162 -7.64 -5.20 -25.05
CA HIS A 162 -7.84 -4.00 -25.84
C HIS A 162 -9.19 -3.37 -25.43
N ALA A 163 -9.15 -2.40 -24.55
CA ALA A 163 -10.33 -1.88 -23.83
C ALA A 163 -11.12 -3.05 -23.19
N ASN A 164 -12.37 -3.27 -23.59
CA ASN A 164 -13.20 -4.38 -23.08
C ASN A 164 -13.08 -5.67 -23.92
N LYS A 165 -12.23 -5.67 -24.95
CA LYS A 165 -12.03 -6.85 -25.82
C LYS A 165 -10.91 -7.71 -25.26
N GLN A 166 -11.19 -9.01 -25.19
CA GLN A 166 -10.26 -10.05 -24.77
C GLN A 166 -9.81 -10.81 -26.00
N ASN A 167 -8.61 -10.51 -26.51
CA ASN A 167 -8.03 -11.22 -27.65
C ASN A 167 -7.24 -12.41 -27.12
N PRO A 168 -7.64 -13.66 -27.37
CA PRO A 168 -6.93 -14.83 -26.86
C PRO A 168 -5.55 -14.95 -27.52
N MET A 169 -4.55 -15.28 -26.68
CA MET A 169 -3.17 -15.53 -27.07
C MET A 169 -2.78 -16.95 -26.67
N GLU A 170 -1.97 -17.59 -27.48
CA GLU A 170 -1.40 -18.91 -27.14
C GLU A 170 -0.14 -18.76 -26.29
N THR A 171 0.71 -17.79 -26.62
CA THR A 171 1.99 -17.53 -25.95
C THR A 171 2.23 -16.02 -25.87
N VAL A 172 2.84 -15.59 -24.77
CA VAL A 172 3.36 -14.23 -24.57
C VAL A 172 4.79 -14.29 -24.06
N GLY A 173 5.63 -13.35 -24.48
CA GLY A 173 7.07 -13.33 -24.23
C GLY A 173 7.54 -12.23 -23.31
N ALA A 174 8.83 -12.24 -23.02
CA ALA A 174 9.52 -11.23 -22.23
C ALA A 174 9.27 -9.82 -22.77
N GLY A 175 8.85 -8.90 -21.90
CA GLY A 175 8.49 -7.52 -22.24
C GLY A 175 7.00 -7.27 -22.42
N ASP A 176 6.20 -8.31 -22.62
CA ASP A 176 4.76 -8.19 -22.80
C ASP A 176 3.99 -8.03 -21.48
N ILE A 177 2.78 -7.49 -21.62
CA ILE A 177 1.77 -7.46 -20.58
C ILE A 177 0.55 -8.23 -21.08
N CYS A 178 0.08 -9.18 -20.29
CA CYS A 178 -1.10 -9.97 -20.61
C CYS A 178 -2.08 -10.04 -19.43
N ALA A 179 -3.32 -10.44 -19.72
CA ALA A 179 -4.28 -10.86 -18.71
C ALA A 179 -4.38 -12.39 -18.72
N ALA A 180 -4.07 -13.02 -17.60
CA ALA A 180 -4.11 -14.47 -17.46
C ALA A 180 -5.24 -14.90 -16.51
N VAL A 181 -5.87 -16.06 -16.79
CA VAL A 181 -6.93 -16.65 -15.98
C VAL A 181 -6.64 -18.11 -15.64
N GLY A 182 -7.26 -18.58 -14.57
CA GLY A 182 -7.14 -19.97 -14.11
C GLY A 182 -6.52 -20.12 -12.73
N PHE A 183 -6.05 -19.02 -12.16
CA PHE A 183 -5.44 -19.00 -10.83
C PHE A 183 -6.43 -19.37 -9.73
N LYS A 184 -5.95 -20.13 -8.75
CA LYS A 184 -6.69 -20.43 -7.51
C LYS A 184 -6.42 -19.39 -6.42
N GLU A 185 -5.14 -19.04 -6.24
CA GLU A 185 -4.68 -18.14 -5.17
C GLU A 185 -3.71 -17.10 -5.71
N ILE A 186 -4.18 -16.11 -6.44
CA ILE A 186 -3.36 -15.01 -6.94
C ILE A 186 -3.71 -13.71 -6.23
N ARG A 187 -2.69 -12.89 -5.94
CA ARG A 187 -2.83 -11.55 -5.37
C ARG A 187 -2.00 -10.56 -6.15
N THR A 188 -2.38 -9.30 -6.07
CA THR A 188 -1.56 -8.20 -6.58
C THR A 188 -0.20 -8.20 -5.88
N GLY A 189 0.89 -8.16 -6.66
CA GLY A 189 2.25 -8.25 -6.17
C GLY A 189 2.86 -9.65 -6.19
N ASP A 190 2.09 -10.70 -6.53
CA ASP A 190 2.63 -12.05 -6.61
C ASP A 190 3.60 -12.21 -7.79
N THR A 191 4.76 -12.79 -7.50
CA THR A 191 5.70 -13.23 -8.55
C THR A 191 5.34 -14.63 -9.02
N LEU A 192 5.20 -14.76 -10.33
CA LEU A 192 5.02 -16.03 -11.03
C LEU A 192 6.31 -16.40 -11.72
N CYS A 193 6.79 -17.64 -11.56
CA CYS A 193 8.07 -18.06 -12.12
C CYS A 193 8.08 -19.53 -12.56
N ALA A 194 9.13 -19.92 -13.26
CA ALA A 194 9.38 -21.31 -13.60
C ALA A 194 9.69 -22.13 -12.33
N GLU A 195 9.12 -23.34 -12.22
CA GLU A 195 9.28 -24.20 -11.03
C GLU A 195 10.74 -24.60 -10.75
N ASN A 196 11.54 -24.75 -11.80
CA ASN A 196 12.96 -25.13 -11.73
C ASN A 196 13.91 -23.94 -11.51
N ALA A 197 13.40 -22.73 -11.60
CA ALA A 197 14.19 -21.50 -11.44
C ALA A 197 13.39 -20.45 -10.62
N PRO A 198 13.11 -20.74 -9.33
CA PRO A 198 12.29 -19.87 -8.50
C PRO A 198 12.97 -18.53 -8.24
N ILE A 199 12.18 -17.46 -8.25
CA ILE A 199 12.59 -16.09 -7.95
C ILE A 199 11.40 -15.36 -7.33
N VAL A 200 11.67 -14.48 -6.36
CA VAL A 200 10.73 -13.48 -5.84
C VAL A 200 11.26 -12.12 -6.25
N LEU A 201 10.50 -11.40 -7.06
CA LEU A 201 10.80 -10.02 -7.41
C LEU A 201 10.50 -9.11 -6.21
N GLU A 202 10.94 -7.87 -6.28
CA GLU A 202 10.62 -6.87 -5.25
C GLU A 202 9.13 -6.85 -4.96
N GLN A 203 8.78 -6.98 -3.68
CA GLN A 203 7.39 -6.99 -3.25
C GLN A 203 6.85 -5.55 -3.21
N MET A 204 5.69 -5.35 -3.82
CA MET A 204 4.96 -4.10 -3.65
C MET A 204 4.48 -3.98 -2.20
N THR A 205 4.87 -2.89 -1.53
CA THR A 205 4.36 -2.55 -0.21
C THR A 205 3.12 -1.68 -0.35
N PHE A 206 2.03 -2.10 0.26
CA PHE A 206 0.79 -1.34 0.28
C PHE A 206 0.59 -0.76 1.67
N PRO A 207 0.22 0.54 1.80
CA PRO A 207 -0.07 1.14 3.08
C PRO A 207 -1.32 0.51 3.70
N GLU A 208 -1.35 0.45 5.03
CA GLU A 208 -2.53 -0.04 5.73
C GLU A 208 -3.70 0.96 5.66
N PRO A 209 -4.93 0.46 5.58
CA PRO A 209 -6.12 1.30 5.61
C PRO A 209 -6.20 2.16 6.88
N VAL A 210 -6.52 3.44 6.72
CA VAL A 210 -6.53 4.42 7.82
C VAL A 210 -7.91 4.87 8.27
N ILE A 211 -8.96 4.52 7.51
CA ILE A 211 -10.35 4.86 7.80
C ILE A 211 -11.23 3.62 7.65
N GLY A 212 -12.19 3.47 8.55
CA GLY A 212 -13.18 2.39 8.52
C GLY A 212 -14.62 2.91 8.43
N LEU A 213 -15.48 2.15 7.77
CA LEU A 213 -16.88 2.43 7.57
C LEU A 213 -17.70 1.16 7.79
N ALA A 214 -18.67 1.20 8.72
CA ALA A 214 -19.61 0.10 8.88
C ALA A 214 -20.61 0.09 7.72
N VAL A 215 -20.86 -1.07 7.13
CA VAL A 215 -21.80 -1.25 6.02
C VAL A 215 -22.76 -2.39 6.32
N GLU A 216 -24.02 -2.18 5.99
CA GLU A 216 -25.08 -3.17 6.16
C GLU A 216 -25.91 -3.25 4.88
N PRO A 217 -26.30 -4.45 4.42
CA PRO A 217 -27.19 -4.57 3.27
C PRO A 217 -28.58 -4.05 3.63
N LYS A 218 -29.23 -3.35 2.71
CA LYS A 218 -30.62 -2.85 2.94
C LYS A 218 -31.63 -3.99 3.01
N THR A 219 -31.35 -5.12 2.38
CA THR A 219 -32.23 -6.27 2.36
C THR A 219 -31.48 -7.56 2.69
N GLN A 220 -32.18 -8.52 3.31
CA GLN A 220 -31.60 -9.84 3.64
C GLN A 220 -31.10 -10.60 2.40
N LYS A 221 -31.72 -10.39 1.23
CA LYS A 221 -31.30 -11.01 -0.03
C LYS A 221 -29.95 -10.49 -0.53
N ASP A 222 -29.54 -9.31 -0.12
CA ASP A 222 -28.30 -8.68 -0.53
C ASP A 222 -27.11 -9.07 0.39
N LEU A 223 -27.37 -9.80 1.49
CA LEU A 223 -26.32 -10.19 2.44
C LEU A 223 -25.24 -11.08 1.76
N ASP A 224 -25.67 -12.15 1.09
CA ASP A 224 -24.74 -13.05 0.39
C ASP A 224 -24.03 -12.33 -0.76
N LYS A 225 -24.78 -11.50 -1.50
CA LYS A 225 -24.20 -10.70 -2.59
C LYS A 225 -23.17 -9.69 -2.07
N LEU A 226 -23.44 -9.05 -0.93
CA LEU A 226 -22.51 -8.10 -0.30
C LEU A 226 -21.18 -8.80 0.06
N GLY A 227 -21.25 -9.97 0.70
CA GLY A 227 -20.05 -10.75 1.03
C GLY A 227 -19.20 -11.09 -0.18
N ILE A 228 -19.85 -11.57 -1.26
CA ILE A 228 -19.17 -11.90 -2.52
C ILE A 228 -18.56 -10.65 -3.17
N ALA A 229 -19.32 -9.55 -3.22
CA ALA A 229 -18.85 -8.30 -3.83
C ALA A 229 -17.66 -7.71 -3.08
N LEU A 230 -17.74 -7.67 -1.74
CA LEU A 230 -16.66 -7.16 -0.89
C LEU A 230 -15.39 -8.02 -1.01
N SER A 231 -15.54 -9.35 -1.06
CA SER A 231 -14.40 -10.26 -1.27
C SER A 231 -13.69 -9.96 -2.60
N LYS A 232 -14.47 -9.79 -3.69
CA LYS A 232 -13.90 -9.46 -5.00
C LYS A 232 -13.19 -8.12 -5.01
N LEU A 233 -13.78 -7.08 -4.41
CA LEU A 233 -13.17 -5.76 -4.31
C LEU A 233 -11.87 -5.78 -3.49
N ALA A 234 -11.82 -6.56 -2.40
CA ALA A 234 -10.61 -6.74 -1.61
C ALA A 234 -9.52 -7.55 -2.33
N GLU A 235 -9.87 -8.42 -3.27
CA GLU A 235 -8.89 -9.09 -4.13
C GLU A 235 -8.28 -8.15 -5.18
N GLU A 236 -9.06 -7.17 -5.65
CA GLU A 236 -8.62 -6.19 -6.65
C GLU A 236 -7.73 -5.10 -6.04
N ASP A 237 -8.03 -4.68 -4.82
CA ASP A 237 -7.37 -3.56 -4.15
C ASP A 237 -6.76 -3.99 -2.81
N PRO A 238 -5.43 -4.15 -2.73
CA PRO A 238 -4.74 -4.54 -1.51
C PRO A 238 -4.78 -3.48 -0.40
N THR A 239 -5.17 -2.23 -0.70
CA THR A 239 -5.37 -1.17 0.30
C THR A 239 -6.79 -1.12 0.85
N PHE A 240 -7.66 -2.00 0.37
CA PHE A 240 -9.03 -2.17 0.83
C PHE A 240 -9.17 -3.45 1.63
N THR A 241 -9.70 -3.37 2.84
CA THR A 241 -9.91 -4.52 3.71
C THR A 241 -11.35 -4.61 4.20
N VAL A 242 -11.78 -5.83 4.47
CA VAL A 242 -13.11 -6.14 4.98
C VAL A 242 -12.96 -7.00 6.23
N ARG A 243 -13.59 -6.60 7.31
CA ARG A 243 -13.64 -7.38 8.54
C ARG A 243 -15.06 -7.40 9.10
N THR A 244 -15.40 -8.46 9.80
CA THR A 244 -16.59 -8.48 10.65
C THR A 244 -16.15 -8.10 12.06
N ASP A 245 -16.78 -7.11 12.62
CA ASP A 245 -16.57 -6.73 14.01
C ASP A 245 -17.19 -7.80 14.92
N GLU A 246 -16.36 -8.44 15.74
CA GLU A 246 -16.77 -9.59 16.57
C GLU A 246 -17.76 -9.19 17.67
N GLU A 247 -17.72 -7.94 18.12
CA GLU A 247 -18.57 -7.45 19.21
C GLU A 247 -19.95 -7.02 18.67
N SER A 248 -19.97 -6.23 17.58
CA SER A 248 -21.22 -5.71 17.00
C SER A 248 -21.83 -6.60 15.91
N GLY A 249 -21.05 -7.54 15.36
CA GLY A 249 -21.44 -8.35 14.19
C GLY A 249 -21.53 -7.56 12.90
N GLN A 250 -21.14 -6.28 12.89
CA GLN A 250 -21.19 -5.42 11.71
C GLN A 250 -20.05 -5.71 10.75
N THR A 251 -20.32 -5.59 9.46
CA THR A 251 -19.27 -5.60 8.45
C THR A 251 -18.65 -4.22 8.35
N VAL A 252 -17.35 -4.13 8.60
CA VAL A 252 -16.55 -2.91 8.49
C VAL A 252 -15.65 -3.01 7.27
N ILE A 253 -15.76 -2.05 6.37
CA ILE A 253 -14.85 -1.85 5.24
C ILE A 253 -13.84 -0.78 5.60
N SER A 254 -12.57 -0.98 5.26
CA SER A 254 -11.50 -0.02 5.57
C SER A 254 -10.70 0.30 4.31
N GLY A 255 -10.27 1.56 4.21
CA GLY A 255 -9.56 2.10 3.03
C GLY A 255 -8.65 3.28 3.37
N MET A 256 -8.09 3.89 2.33
CA MET A 256 -7.08 4.95 2.43
C MET A 256 -7.66 6.36 2.64
N GLY A 257 -8.97 6.52 2.58
CA GLY A 257 -9.64 7.80 2.79
C GLY A 257 -11.12 7.74 2.44
N GLU A 258 -11.82 8.84 2.71
CA GLU A 258 -13.27 8.98 2.51
C GLU A 258 -13.66 8.74 1.04
N LEU A 259 -12.97 9.40 0.10
CA LEU A 259 -13.22 9.23 -1.33
C LEU A 259 -12.99 7.78 -1.80
N HIS A 260 -11.99 7.10 -1.26
CA HIS A 260 -11.75 5.69 -1.58
C HIS A 260 -12.94 4.82 -1.20
N LEU A 261 -13.46 4.96 0.02
CA LEU A 261 -14.62 4.21 0.47
C LEU A 261 -15.90 4.59 -0.27
N ASP A 262 -16.08 5.86 -0.62
CA ASP A 262 -17.22 6.31 -1.45
C ASP A 262 -17.21 5.64 -2.83
N ILE A 263 -16.03 5.52 -3.45
CA ILE A 263 -15.88 4.81 -4.73
C ILE A 263 -16.22 3.32 -4.57
N ILE A 264 -15.76 2.67 -3.50
CA ILE A 264 -16.09 1.27 -3.21
C ILE A 264 -17.60 1.07 -3.05
N VAL A 265 -18.25 1.95 -2.30
CA VAL A 265 -19.71 1.92 -2.12
C VAL A 265 -20.47 2.14 -3.42
N ASP A 266 -19.99 3.07 -4.24
CA ASP A 266 -20.58 3.32 -5.55
C ASP A 266 -20.40 2.13 -6.50
N ARG A 267 -19.25 1.44 -6.47
CA ARG A 267 -19.01 0.19 -7.20
C ARG A 267 -19.94 -0.94 -6.72
N LEU A 268 -20.16 -1.10 -5.41
CA LEU A 268 -21.12 -2.08 -4.87
C LEU A 268 -22.51 -1.90 -5.48
N ARG A 269 -22.94 -0.65 -5.63
CA ARG A 269 -24.24 -0.32 -6.23
C ARG A 269 -24.26 -0.56 -7.74
N ARG A 270 -23.30 0.01 -8.47
CA ARG A 270 -23.31 0.00 -9.94
C ARG A 270 -22.89 -1.31 -10.57
N GLU A 271 -21.85 -1.96 -10.02
CA GLU A 271 -21.28 -3.17 -10.61
C GLU A 271 -21.92 -4.45 -10.06
N PHE A 272 -22.26 -4.46 -8.77
CA PHE A 272 -22.78 -5.65 -8.09
C PHE A 272 -24.29 -5.59 -7.79
N GLY A 273 -24.92 -4.44 -7.97
CA GLY A 273 -26.34 -4.25 -7.71
C GLY A 273 -26.70 -4.45 -6.24
N VAL A 274 -25.83 -4.08 -5.32
CA VAL A 274 -26.02 -4.21 -3.88
C VAL A 274 -26.27 -2.82 -3.25
N GLU A 275 -27.42 -2.65 -2.64
CA GLU A 275 -27.76 -1.45 -1.88
C GLU A 275 -27.38 -1.63 -0.40
N ILE A 276 -26.68 -0.64 0.15
CA ILE A 276 -26.19 -0.67 1.54
C ILE A 276 -26.60 0.57 2.32
N ASN A 277 -26.71 0.43 3.64
CA ASN A 277 -26.67 1.49 4.61
C ASN A 277 -25.24 1.68 5.08
N GLN A 278 -24.86 2.94 5.29
CA GLN A 278 -23.50 3.31 5.72
C GLN A 278 -23.58 3.92 7.12
N GLY A 279 -22.65 3.50 7.99
CA GLY A 279 -22.35 4.19 9.25
C GLY A 279 -21.52 5.46 9.03
N ALA A 280 -21.18 6.15 10.10
CA ALA A 280 -20.25 7.27 10.05
C ALA A 280 -18.82 6.76 9.87
N PRO A 281 -17.98 7.42 9.03
CA PRO A 281 -16.56 7.08 8.92
C PRO A 281 -15.84 7.19 10.26
N GLN A 282 -14.95 6.25 10.55
CA GLN A 282 -14.16 6.22 11.77
C GLN A 282 -12.68 6.08 11.45
N VAL A 283 -11.87 6.86 12.15
CA VAL A 283 -10.42 6.79 12.04
C VAL A 283 -9.93 5.50 12.68
N ASN A 284 -9.05 4.79 12.01
CA ASN A 284 -8.36 3.64 12.57
C ASN A 284 -7.19 4.12 13.44
N TYR A 285 -7.46 4.29 14.72
CA TYR A 285 -6.42 4.56 15.70
C TYR A 285 -5.59 3.30 15.96
N LYS A 286 -4.40 3.49 16.52
CA LYS A 286 -3.52 2.42 16.99
C LYS A 286 -3.05 2.71 18.41
N GLU A 287 -2.47 1.71 19.05
CA GLU A 287 -1.79 1.90 20.33
C GLU A 287 -0.29 1.65 20.17
N ALA A 288 0.53 2.30 20.99
CA ALA A 288 1.96 2.08 21.04
C ALA A 288 2.45 2.11 22.50
N LEU A 289 3.61 1.48 22.74
CA LEU A 289 4.30 1.51 24.01
C LEU A 289 5.45 2.51 23.96
N THR A 290 5.64 3.30 25.02
CA THR A 290 6.68 4.35 25.02
C THR A 290 7.90 4.03 25.90
N ARG A 291 7.78 3.04 26.78
CA ARG A 291 8.88 2.64 27.69
C ARG A 291 8.82 1.16 28.00
N SER A 292 9.95 0.59 28.43
CA SER A 292 10.02 -0.80 28.86
C SER A 292 9.64 -0.94 30.33
N VAL A 293 8.95 -2.04 30.66
CA VAL A 293 8.60 -2.40 32.02
C VAL A 293 8.75 -3.92 32.21
N GLN A 294 9.31 -4.32 33.36
CA GLN A 294 9.33 -5.72 33.76
C GLN A 294 8.06 -6.05 34.54
N HIS A 295 7.44 -7.18 34.23
CA HIS A 295 6.24 -7.67 34.90
C HIS A 295 6.32 -9.18 35.13
N ARG A 296 5.70 -9.62 36.24
CA ARG A 296 5.45 -11.02 36.51
C ARG A 296 3.96 -11.27 36.50
N GLU A 297 3.53 -12.27 35.75
CA GLU A 297 2.14 -12.70 35.69
C GLU A 297 2.04 -14.17 36.10
N VAL A 298 1.13 -14.43 37.02
CA VAL A 298 0.82 -15.79 37.50
C VAL A 298 -0.62 -16.11 37.18
N PHE A 299 -0.84 -16.99 36.23
CA PHE A 299 -2.15 -17.53 35.93
C PHE A 299 -2.38 -18.83 36.70
N LYS A 300 -3.36 -18.82 37.60
CA LYS A 300 -3.78 -19.98 38.36
C LYS A 300 -5.30 -20.11 38.39
N LYS A 301 -5.81 -21.24 37.91
CA LYS A 301 -7.24 -21.55 37.98
C LYS A 301 -7.42 -23.00 38.45
N GLN A 302 -8.23 -23.19 39.50
CA GLN A 302 -8.53 -24.50 40.04
C GLN A 302 -10.03 -24.69 40.15
N THR A 303 -10.57 -25.63 39.38
CA THR A 303 -12.00 -25.93 39.31
C THR A 303 -12.12 -27.47 39.35
N GLY A 304 -12.23 -28.06 40.53
CA GLY A 304 -12.59 -29.47 40.77
C GLY A 304 -12.01 -30.50 39.78
N GLY A 305 -10.68 -30.72 39.78
CA GLY A 305 -9.99 -31.59 38.84
C GLY A 305 -8.59 -31.07 38.49
N ARG A 306 -8.09 -31.35 37.28
CA ARG A 306 -6.79 -30.85 36.81
C ARG A 306 -6.84 -29.32 36.75
N GLY A 307 -5.94 -28.65 37.50
CA GLY A 307 -5.83 -27.21 37.55
C GLY A 307 -5.21 -26.61 36.25
N LYS A 308 -5.08 -25.29 36.24
CA LYS A 308 -4.36 -24.54 35.24
C LYS A 308 -3.33 -23.65 35.90
N PHE A 309 -2.08 -23.69 35.45
CA PHE A 309 -0.99 -22.93 36.07
C PHE A 309 0.00 -22.45 34.97
N ALA A 310 0.36 -21.18 35.03
CA ALA A 310 1.50 -20.63 34.29
C ALA A 310 2.04 -19.42 35.06
N ASP A 311 3.36 -19.28 35.15
CA ASP A 311 4.05 -18.15 35.75
C ASP A 311 5.13 -17.67 34.77
N ILE A 312 5.06 -16.43 34.39
CA ILE A 312 5.98 -15.81 33.45
C ILE A 312 6.52 -14.49 34.00
N ILE A 313 7.80 -14.24 33.80
CA ILE A 313 8.47 -12.99 34.11
C ILE A 313 9.01 -12.46 32.77
N PHE A 314 8.57 -11.30 32.39
CA PHE A 314 8.92 -10.72 31.09
C PHE A 314 9.16 -9.21 31.19
N GLU A 315 9.86 -8.69 30.20
CA GLU A 315 9.99 -7.26 29.95
C GLU A 315 9.23 -6.93 28.69
N LEU A 316 8.32 -5.93 28.78
CA LEU A 316 7.49 -5.44 27.71
C LEU A 316 7.87 -3.98 27.40
N GLY A 317 8.04 -3.65 26.14
CA GLY A 317 8.34 -2.29 25.73
C GLY A 317 8.21 -2.06 24.21
N PRO A 318 8.59 -0.86 23.73
CA PRO A 318 8.58 -0.55 22.31
C PRO A 318 9.55 -1.44 21.56
N ALA A 319 9.25 -1.73 20.30
CA ALA A 319 10.18 -2.39 19.38
C ALA A 319 11.36 -1.45 19.04
N GLU A 320 12.43 -2.03 18.53
CA GLU A 320 13.54 -1.27 17.94
C GLU A 320 13.06 -0.54 16.69
N GLU A 321 13.65 0.61 16.39
CA GLU A 321 13.29 1.43 15.24
C GLU A 321 13.35 0.61 13.93
N GLY A 322 12.31 0.73 13.10
CA GLY A 322 12.18 0.01 11.84
C GLY A 322 11.70 -1.44 11.93
N LYS A 323 11.50 -1.98 13.14
CA LYS A 323 10.93 -3.33 13.31
C LYS A 323 9.42 -3.27 13.47
N MET A 324 8.73 -4.12 12.75
CA MET A 324 7.27 -4.31 12.82
C MET A 324 6.93 -5.65 13.46
N GLY A 325 5.73 -5.75 14.02
CA GLY A 325 5.24 -6.95 14.67
C GLY A 325 5.84 -7.18 16.06
N LEU A 326 5.77 -8.43 16.54
CA LEU A 326 6.33 -8.83 17.80
C LEU A 326 7.81 -9.21 17.67
N THR A 327 8.69 -8.47 18.34
CA THR A 327 10.06 -8.93 18.60
C THR A 327 10.08 -9.72 19.88
N PHE A 328 10.14 -11.04 19.78
CA PHE A 328 10.16 -11.93 20.95
C PHE A 328 11.58 -12.44 21.20
N VAL A 329 12.05 -12.28 22.44
CA VAL A 329 13.38 -12.72 22.89
C VAL A 329 13.20 -13.70 24.06
N ASP A 330 13.80 -14.88 23.95
CA ASP A 330 13.82 -15.89 25.01
C ASP A 330 15.16 -15.83 25.76
N GLU A 331 15.11 -15.43 27.04
CA GLU A 331 16.25 -15.40 27.95
C GLU A 331 16.11 -16.43 29.11
N VAL A 332 15.11 -17.34 29.06
CA VAL A 332 14.85 -18.32 30.11
C VAL A 332 16.03 -19.26 30.26
N LYS A 333 16.53 -19.39 31.48
CA LYS A 333 17.65 -20.28 31.83
C LYS A 333 17.17 -21.43 32.70
N GLY A 334 17.90 -22.56 32.67
CA GLY A 334 17.70 -23.68 33.58
C GLY A 334 16.44 -24.53 33.36
N GLY A 335 15.67 -24.26 32.27
CA GLY A 335 14.44 -25.03 31.99
C GLY A 335 13.27 -24.71 32.91
N ASN A 336 13.26 -23.54 33.55
CA ASN A 336 12.19 -23.08 34.45
C ASN A 336 10.83 -23.01 33.75
N ILE A 337 10.85 -22.70 32.45
CA ILE A 337 9.73 -22.89 31.53
C ILE A 337 10.16 -23.91 30.48
N PRO A 338 9.45 -25.05 30.33
CA PRO A 338 9.73 -26.02 29.26
C PRO A 338 9.68 -25.39 27.90
N LYS A 339 10.61 -25.75 27.01
CA LYS A 339 10.73 -25.19 25.66
C LYS A 339 9.45 -25.32 24.83
N GLU A 340 8.64 -26.32 25.08
CA GLU A 340 7.35 -26.55 24.42
C GLU A 340 6.29 -25.49 24.74
N PHE A 341 6.42 -24.73 25.85
CA PHE A 341 5.48 -23.67 26.24
C PHE A 341 5.91 -22.27 25.79
N ILE A 342 7.17 -22.06 25.42
CA ILE A 342 7.68 -20.77 24.99
C ILE A 342 6.96 -20.26 23.73
N PRO A 343 6.70 -21.08 22.69
CA PRO A 343 5.90 -20.65 21.54
C PRO A 343 4.47 -20.21 21.91
N SER A 344 3.90 -20.79 22.97
CA SER A 344 2.55 -20.42 23.45
C SER A 344 2.56 -19.07 24.15
N VAL A 345 3.64 -18.73 24.86
CA VAL A 345 3.84 -17.39 25.43
C VAL A 345 3.92 -16.35 24.29
N GLN A 346 4.74 -16.61 23.28
CA GLN A 346 4.86 -15.75 22.09
C GLN A 346 3.51 -15.54 21.42
N LYS A 347 2.79 -16.62 21.14
CA LYS A 347 1.45 -16.58 20.53
C LYS A 347 0.45 -15.77 21.37
N GLY A 348 0.55 -15.85 22.71
CA GLY A 348 -0.28 -15.06 23.61
C GLY A 348 -0.03 -13.56 23.50
N PHE A 349 1.23 -13.14 23.36
CA PHE A 349 1.59 -11.74 23.13
C PHE A 349 1.21 -11.27 21.72
N GLU A 350 1.38 -12.09 20.68
CA GLU A 350 0.93 -11.80 19.32
C GLU A 350 -0.58 -11.55 19.26
N ALA A 351 -1.35 -12.40 19.92
CA ALA A 351 -2.80 -12.22 20.02
C ALA A 351 -3.19 -10.97 20.81
N ALA A 352 -2.39 -10.57 21.80
CA ALA A 352 -2.62 -9.36 22.58
C ALA A 352 -2.38 -8.08 21.78
N MET A 353 -1.48 -8.09 20.78
CA MET A 353 -1.22 -6.94 19.90
C MET A 353 -2.47 -6.52 19.10
N ALA A 354 -3.32 -7.46 18.75
CA ALA A 354 -4.55 -7.17 18.00
C ALA A 354 -5.55 -6.31 18.80
N ASN A 355 -5.47 -6.41 20.13
CA ASN A 355 -6.38 -5.72 21.06
C ASN A 355 -5.57 -5.01 22.15
N GLY A 356 -5.18 -3.77 21.90
CA GLY A 356 -4.39 -2.98 22.83
C GLY A 356 -5.04 -2.82 24.23
N ALA A 357 -4.29 -2.22 25.14
CA ALA A 357 -4.66 -2.17 26.55
C ALA A 357 -5.48 -0.95 26.97
N LEU A 358 -5.50 0.14 26.16
CA LEU A 358 -6.19 1.40 26.49
C LEU A 358 -7.61 1.45 25.96
N ALA A 359 -7.76 1.26 24.67
CA ALA A 359 -9.02 1.42 23.95
C ALA A 359 -9.34 0.23 23.03
N GLY A 360 -8.46 -0.78 23.00
CA GLY A 360 -8.62 -1.96 22.18
C GLY A 360 -8.12 -1.81 20.75
N TYR A 361 -7.34 -0.77 20.45
CA TYR A 361 -6.73 -0.62 19.13
C TYR A 361 -5.47 -1.47 19.00
N SER A 362 -5.18 -1.93 17.79
CA SER A 362 -4.00 -2.76 17.53
C SER A 362 -2.68 -2.04 17.79
N ILE A 363 -1.66 -2.81 18.16
CA ILE A 363 -0.27 -2.37 18.29
C ILE A 363 0.51 -2.93 17.11
N ASP A 364 1.20 -2.08 16.36
CA ASP A 364 1.94 -2.51 15.17
C ASP A 364 3.30 -3.11 15.48
N ALA A 365 3.94 -2.67 16.57
CA ALA A 365 5.28 -3.07 16.92
C ALA A 365 5.48 -3.08 18.45
N MET A 366 5.97 -4.16 19.01
CA MET A 366 6.39 -4.24 20.40
C MET A 366 7.51 -5.26 20.60
N LYS A 367 8.26 -5.13 21.68
CA LYS A 367 9.29 -6.07 22.09
C LYS A 367 8.91 -6.72 23.41
N VAL A 368 9.02 -8.04 23.44
CA VAL A 368 8.85 -8.85 24.65
C VAL A 368 10.11 -9.68 24.86
N THR A 369 10.72 -9.55 26.02
CA THR A 369 11.83 -10.41 26.46
C THR A 369 11.32 -11.29 27.60
N LEU A 370 11.17 -12.59 27.35
CA LEU A 370 10.80 -13.56 28.37
C LEU A 370 12.04 -13.89 29.20
N LYS A 371 12.06 -13.46 30.46
CA LYS A 371 13.26 -13.54 31.32
C LYS A 371 13.29 -14.82 32.17
N ASP A 372 12.15 -15.21 32.74
CA ASP A 372 12.06 -16.35 33.63
C ASP A 372 10.59 -16.76 33.83
N GLY A 373 10.35 -17.76 34.64
CA GLY A 373 9.03 -18.21 35.04
C GLY A 373 9.05 -19.53 35.80
N SER A 374 7.88 -20.14 35.92
CA SER A 374 7.77 -21.46 36.47
C SER A 374 6.57 -22.23 35.90
N PHE A 375 6.61 -23.55 36.01
CA PHE A 375 5.54 -24.43 35.58
C PHE A 375 5.18 -25.44 36.67
N HIS A 376 4.00 -26.02 36.57
CA HIS A 376 3.56 -27.12 37.40
C HIS A 376 3.42 -28.40 36.57
N PRO A 377 4.04 -29.53 36.95
CA PRO A 377 4.10 -30.73 36.12
C PRO A 377 2.75 -31.29 35.66
N VAL A 378 1.68 -31.04 36.43
CA VAL A 378 0.34 -31.57 36.15
C VAL A 378 -0.60 -30.47 35.58
N ASP A 379 -0.49 -29.24 36.10
CA ASP A 379 -1.47 -28.16 35.84
C ASP A 379 -1.04 -27.19 34.76
N SER A 380 0.20 -27.31 34.26
CA SER A 380 0.68 -26.46 33.15
C SER A 380 0.36 -27.08 31.79
N ASP A 381 -0.09 -26.25 30.88
CA ASP A 381 -0.30 -26.58 29.49
C ASP A 381 -0.09 -25.33 28.59
N GLN A 382 -0.06 -25.53 27.30
CA GLN A 382 0.14 -24.46 26.29
C GLN A 382 -0.88 -23.34 26.45
N LEU A 383 -2.14 -23.66 26.66
CA LEU A 383 -3.22 -22.68 26.82
C LEU A 383 -3.03 -21.81 28.08
N SER A 384 -2.55 -22.38 29.16
CA SER A 384 -2.28 -21.65 30.42
C SER A 384 -1.20 -20.58 30.20
N PHE A 385 -0.14 -20.87 29.44
CA PHE A 385 0.91 -19.91 29.10
C PHE A 385 0.44 -18.84 28.11
N GLU A 386 -0.41 -19.21 27.15
CA GLU A 386 -1.04 -18.22 26.23
C GLU A 386 -1.93 -17.24 27.00
N ILE A 387 -2.74 -17.72 27.93
CA ILE A 387 -3.58 -16.86 28.78
C ILE A 387 -2.73 -16.00 29.72
N ALA A 388 -1.67 -16.55 30.34
CA ALA A 388 -0.76 -15.77 31.17
C ALA A 388 -0.10 -14.63 30.39
N ALA A 389 0.33 -14.86 29.15
CA ALA A 389 0.88 -13.84 28.29
C ALA A 389 -0.13 -12.71 27.99
N ARG A 390 -1.38 -13.05 27.66
CA ARG A 390 -2.45 -12.07 27.41
C ARG A 390 -2.78 -11.25 28.65
N ASN A 391 -2.89 -11.90 29.81
CA ASN A 391 -3.17 -11.22 31.07
C ASN A 391 -2.01 -10.32 31.48
N GLY A 392 -0.78 -10.83 31.36
CA GLY A 392 0.44 -10.10 31.64
C GLY A 392 0.58 -8.86 30.77
N PHE A 393 0.27 -8.96 29.48
CA PHE A 393 0.22 -7.81 28.59
C PHE A 393 -0.78 -6.75 29.09
N ARG A 394 -2.02 -7.13 29.40
CA ARG A 394 -3.04 -6.18 29.89
C ARG A 394 -2.61 -5.49 31.18
N ALA A 395 -1.90 -6.17 32.07
CA ALA A 395 -1.41 -5.62 33.32
C ALA A 395 -0.15 -4.75 33.17
N ALA A 396 0.70 -5.08 32.22
CA ALA A 396 1.99 -4.42 31.99
C ALA A 396 1.90 -3.22 31.04
N ALA A 397 1.09 -3.29 29.97
CA ALA A 397 1.02 -2.27 28.93
C ALA A 397 0.69 -0.85 29.47
N PRO A 398 -0.26 -0.64 30.39
CA PRO A 398 -0.46 0.70 30.96
C PRO A 398 0.79 1.24 31.68
N LYS A 399 1.55 0.36 32.34
CA LYS A 399 2.82 0.72 33.02
C LYS A 399 3.94 0.97 32.02
N ALA A 400 3.89 0.36 30.85
CA ALA A 400 4.81 0.57 29.74
C ALA A 400 4.51 1.86 28.96
N GLY A 401 3.61 2.70 29.46
CA GLY A 401 3.27 3.99 28.83
C GLY A 401 2.55 3.81 27.50
N SER A 402 1.46 3.04 27.52
CA SER A 402 0.58 2.93 26.34
C SER A 402 0.00 4.29 25.95
N VAL A 403 0.07 4.61 24.65
CA VAL A 403 -0.44 5.85 24.05
C VAL A 403 -1.32 5.51 22.84
N ILE A 404 -2.23 6.43 22.51
CA ILE A 404 -3.03 6.34 21.28
C ILE A 404 -2.26 7.02 20.14
N MET A 405 -2.25 6.38 18.99
CA MET A 405 -1.64 6.86 17.76
C MET A 405 -2.72 7.16 16.72
N GLU A 406 -2.60 8.30 16.04
CA GLU A 406 -3.50 8.70 14.96
C GLU A 406 -2.79 8.76 13.61
N PRO A 407 -3.48 8.47 12.50
CA PRO A 407 -2.90 8.60 11.17
C PRO A 407 -2.76 10.08 10.80
N ILE A 408 -1.55 10.45 10.37
CA ILE A 408 -1.22 11.77 9.85
C ILE A 408 -1.18 11.71 8.33
N MET A 409 -1.88 12.63 7.69
CA MET A 409 -1.95 12.74 6.25
C MET A 409 -0.98 13.80 5.74
N SER A 410 -0.31 13.51 4.64
CA SER A 410 0.41 14.49 3.84
C SER A 410 -0.58 15.15 2.90
N VAL A 411 -0.85 16.42 3.12
CA VAL A 411 -1.83 17.20 2.35
C VAL A 411 -1.08 18.20 1.49
N GLU A 412 -1.40 18.22 0.20
CA GLU A 412 -0.93 19.23 -0.74
C GLU A 412 -2.14 19.99 -1.29
N VAL A 413 -2.12 21.31 -1.17
CA VAL A 413 -3.18 22.18 -1.67
C VAL A 413 -2.61 23.14 -2.71
N VAL A 414 -3.16 23.08 -3.92
CA VAL A 414 -2.85 24.02 -4.99
C VAL A 414 -3.96 25.09 -5.04
N THR A 415 -3.59 26.35 -4.81
CA THR A 415 -4.53 27.45 -4.65
C THR A 415 -4.03 28.72 -5.31
N PRO A 416 -4.91 29.64 -5.76
CA PRO A 416 -4.52 31.00 -6.10
C PRO A 416 -3.86 31.72 -4.92
N GLU A 417 -2.96 32.61 -5.19
CA GLU A 417 -2.20 33.36 -4.16
C GLU A 417 -3.12 34.09 -3.17
N GLU A 418 -4.21 34.68 -3.65
CA GLU A 418 -5.18 35.41 -2.84
C GLU A 418 -5.91 34.54 -1.78
N ASN A 419 -6.04 33.23 -2.04
CA ASN A 419 -6.70 32.29 -1.11
C ASN A 419 -5.70 31.54 -0.22
N MET A 420 -4.39 31.73 -0.40
CA MET A 420 -3.36 30.99 0.35
C MET A 420 -3.47 31.21 1.86
N GLY A 421 -3.73 32.45 2.29
CA GLY A 421 -3.87 32.78 3.71
C GLY A 421 -5.04 32.03 4.37
N ASP A 422 -6.19 31.95 3.70
CA ASP A 422 -7.38 31.24 4.19
C ASP A 422 -7.14 29.73 4.25
N VAL A 423 -6.45 29.16 3.24
CA VAL A 423 -6.08 27.75 3.21
C VAL A 423 -5.16 27.41 4.38
N ILE A 424 -4.10 28.19 4.61
CA ILE A 424 -3.17 28.00 5.75
C ILE A 424 -3.92 28.14 7.08
N GLY A 425 -4.79 29.13 7.19
CA GLY A 425 -5.61 29.35 8.39
C GLY A 425 -6.54 28.17 8.70
N ASP A 426 -7.17 27.59 7.69
CA ASP A 426 -8.02 26.40 7.87
C ASP A 426 -7.21 25.16 8.23
N LEU A 427 -6.07 24.89 7.55
CA LEU A 427 -5.19 23.77 7.88
C LEU A 427 -4.66 23.87 9.32
N ASN A 428 -4.28 25.05 9.78
CA ASN A 428 -3.84 25.26 11.16
C ASN A 428 -4.96 24.99 12.17
N LYS A 429 -6.21 25.39 11.89
CA LYS A 429 -7.38 25.04 12.73
C LYS A 429 -7.59 23.54 12.85
N ARG A 430 -7.20 22.79 11.83
CA ARG A 430 -7.28 21.31 11.77
C ARG A 430 -6.07 20.61 12.38
N ARG A 431 -5.36 21.27 13.28
CA ARG A 431 -4.11 20.76 13.87
C ARG A 431 -3.01 20.46 12.82
N GLY A 432 -3.12 21.08 11.65
CA GLY A 432 -2.15 20.90 10.58
C GLY A 432 -0.83 21.60 10.85
N GLN A 433 0.26 20.96 10.50
CA GLN A 433 1.60 21.52 10.50
C GLN A 433 2.02 21.82 9.06
N ILE A 434 2.20 23.09 8.73
CA ILE A 434 2.68 23.48 7.41
C ILE A 434 4.15 23.08 7.26
N THR A 435 4.45 22.28 6.24
CA THR A 435 5.79 21.73 5.97
C THR A 435 6.49 22.40 4.80
N GLY A 436 5.75 23.09 3.94
CA GLY A 436 6.34 23.79 2.80
C GLY A 436 5.33 24.64 2.06
N MET A 437 5.85 25.61 1.33
CA MET A 437 5.11 26.46 0.40
C MET A 437 5.96 26.66 -0.84
N GLU A 438 5.37 26.40 -2.00
CA GLU A 438 6.04 26.49 -3.29
C GLU A 438 5.21 27.34 -4.26
N SER A 439 5.86 27.93 -5.25
CA SER A 439 5.21 28.64 -6.35
C SER A 439 5.17 27.72 -7.56
N LYS A 440 4.01 27.56 -8.18
CA LYS A 440 3.83 26.76 -9.40
C LYS A 440 3.08 27.60 -10.43
N GLY A 441 3.82 28.34 -11.24
CA GLY A 441 3.23 29.35 -12.14
C GLY A 441 2.48 30.44 -11.36
N ASN A 442 1.21 30.63 -11.68
CA ASN A 442 0.32 31.60 -10.99
C ASN A 442 -0.36 31.00 -9.76
N ALA A 443 -0.07 29.76 -9.39
CA ALA A 443 -0.62 29.12 -8.22
C ALA A 443 0.41 28.99 -7.10
N ARG A 444 -0.08 28.80 -5.87
CA ARG A 444 0.69 28.47 -4.69
C ARG A 444 0.39 27.05 -4.26
N VAL A 445 1.42 26.32 -3.90
CA VAL A 445 1.30 24.97 -3.37
C VAL A 445 1.60 25.01 -1.88
N VAL A 446 0.63 24.64 -1.06
CA VAL A 446 0.77 24.55 0.40
C VAL A 446 0.85 23.08 0.77
N LYS A 447 1.93 22.68 1.43
CA LYS A 447 2.14 21.31 1.93
C LYS A 447 1.99 21.31 3.45
N ALA A 448 1.25 20.34 3.96
CA ALA A 448 1.00 20.21 5.40
C ALA A 448 0.91 18.75 5.84
N LYS A 449 1.17 18.51 7.13
CA LYS A 449 0.87 17.27 7.84
C LYS A 449 -0.35 17.51 8.72
N VAL A 450 -1.42 16.77 8.50
CA VAL A 450 -2.71 17.00 9.19
C VAL A 450 -3.27 15.66 9.66
N PRO A 451 -3.78 15.57 10.91
CA PRO A 451 -4.47 14.38 11.39
C PRO A 451 -5.71 14.06 10.54
N LEU A 452 -5.88 12.79 10.18
CA LEU A 452 -7.02 12.36 9.35
C LEU A 452 -8.36 12.70 10.00
N SER A 453 -8.45 12.61 11.32
CA SER A 453 -9.66 12.96 12.08
C SER A 453 -10.19 14.38 11.82
N GLU A 454 -9.30 15.31 11.47
CA GLU A 454 -9.60 16.71 11.19
C GLU A 454 -9.91 16.97 9.70
N MET A 455 -9.70 15.98 8.83
CA MET A 455 -9.82 16.15 7.38
C MET A 455 -11.19 15.77 6.81
N PHE A 456 -12.09 15.22 7.61
CA PHE A 456 -13.46 14.93 7.15
C PHE A 456 -14.16 16.22 6.68
N GLY A 457 -14.76 16.13 5.48
CA GLY A 457 -15.44 17.27 4.86
C GLY A 457 -14.52 18.40 4.38
N TYR A 458 -13.20 18.25 4.44
CA TYR A 458 -12.22 19.29 4.05
C TYR A 458 -12.43 19.80 2.61
N VAL A 459 -12.70 18.92 1.67
CA VAL A 459 -12.88 19.30 0.24
C VAL A 459 -14.02 20.31 0.08
N THR A 460 -15.12 20.17 0.85
CA THR A 460 -16.24 21.10 0.83
C THR A 460 -15.83 22.48 1.37
N VAL A 461 -15.10 22.51 2.48
CA VAL A 461 -14.57 23.75 3.05
C VAL A 461 -13.58 24.43 2.09
N LEU A 462 -12.66 23.65 1.52
CA LEU A 462 -11.67 24.16 0.55
C LEU A 462 -12.34 24.80 -0.67
N ARG A 463 -13.39 24.16 -1.21
CA ARG A 463 -14.20 24.74 -2.31
C ARG A 463 -14.84 26.06 -1.91
N THR A 464 -15.33 26.16 -0.68
CA THR A 464 -15.97 27.39 -0.20
C THR A 464 -14.97 28.53 -0.08
N ILE A 465 -13.83 28.32 0.57
CA ILE A 465 -12.82 29.37 0.82
C ILE A 465 -12.08 29.81 -0.46
N SER A 466 -12.01 28.92 -1.45
CA SER A 466 -11.32 29.19 -2.72
C SER A 466 -12.26 29.49 -3.88
N SER A 467 -13.58 29.57 -3.65
CA SER A 467 -14.58 29.67 -4.72
C SER A 467 -14.43 28.60 -5.80
N GLY A 468 -14.06 27.38 -5.38
CA GLY A 468 -13.86 26.23 -6.25
C GLY A 468 -12.55 26.22 -7.05
N ARG A 469 -11.65 27.18 -6.82
CA ARG A 469 -10.40 27.33 -7.59
C ARG A 469 -9.20 26.57 -7.01
N ALA A 470 -9.28 26.10 -5.78
CA ALA A 470 -8.25 25.28 -5.17
C ALA A 470 -8.55 23.78 -5.34
N THR A 471 -7.48 23.02 -5.46
CA THR A 471 -7.51 21.55 -5.46
C THR A 471 -6.63 21.01 -4.34
N SER A 472 -6.95 19.83 -3.82
CA SER A 472 -6.13 19.18 -2.81
C SER A 472 -5.92 17.71 -3.14
N SER A 473 -4.74 17.22 -2.80
CA SER A 473 -4.43 15.80 -2.70
C SER A 473 -4.07 15.46 -1.26
N MET A 474 -4.33 14.21 -0.86
CA MET A 474 -4.08 13.75 0.49
C MET A 474 -3.62 12.30 0.45
N GLU A 475 -2.49 12.02 1.10
CA GLU A 475 -1.89 10.69 1.18
C GLU A 475 -1.54 10.36 2.63
N PHE A 476 -1.64 9.07 3.00
CA PHE A 476 -1.15 8.63 4.30
C PHE A 476 0.35 8.86 4.43
N SER A 477 0.78 9.41 5.56
CA SER A 477 2.20 9.66 5.86
C SER A 477 2.73 8.70 6.92
N HIS A 478 2.23 8.80 8.14
CA HIS A 478 2.68 8.01 9.30
C HIS A 478 1.65 8.09 10.42
N PHE A 479 1.86 7.30 11.46
CA PHE A 479 1.14 7.45 12.73
C PHE A 479 1.92 8.33 13.69
N GLU A 480 1.22 9.16 14.47
CA GLU A 480 1.77 10.05 15.50
C GLU A 480 0.94 9.97 16.78
N GLU A 481 1.57 10.23 17.92
CA GLU A 481 0.88 10.24 19.21
C GLU A 481 -0.18 11.33 19.27
N VAL A 482 -1.38 10.95 19.69
CA VAL A 482 -2.51 11.87 19.85
C VAL A 482 -2.28 12.76 21.08
N PRO A 483 -2.53 14.10 20.98
CA PRO A 483 -2.49 14.97 22.15
C PRO A 483 -3.37 14.47 23.30
N ALA A 484 -2.91 14.60 24.55
CA ALA A 484 -3.54 13.99 25.73
C ALA A 484 -5.03 14.32 25.92
N ASN A 485 -5.46 15.53 25.56
CA ASN A 485 -6.86 15.93 25.60
C ASN A 485 -7.73 15.16 24.58
N VAL A 486 -7.21 14.97 23.37
CA VAL A 486 -7.90 14.22 22.29
C VAL A 486 -7.87 12.72 22.58
N ALA A 487 -6.73 12.21 23.09
CA ALA A 487 -6.60 10.81 23.48
C ALA A 487 -7.66 10.37 24.50
N LYS A 488 -7.96 11.24 25.47
CA LYS A 488 -8.99 10.99 26.47
C LYS A 488 -10.36 10.79 25.82
N ASP A 489 -10.75 11.67 24.91
CA ASP A 489 -12.03 11.58 24.20
C ASP A 489 -12.12 10.32 23.33
N VAL A 490 -11.01 9.94 22.68
CA VAL A 490 -10.91 8.71 21.87
C VAL A 490 -11.09 7.46 22.75
N ILE A 491 -10.40 7.41 23.89
CA ILE A 491 -10.50 6.29 24.84
C ILE A 491 -11.91 6.19 25.44
N GLU A 492 -12.51 7.32 25.85
CA GLU A 492 -13.85 7.34 26.40
C GLU A 492 -14.90 6.85 25.39
N LYS A 493 -14.80 7.28 24.13
CA LYS A 493 -15.70 6.84 23.06
C LYS A 493 -15.55 5.35 22.75
N ALA A 494 -14.32 4.83 22.70
CA ALA A 494 -14.06 3.41 22.49
C ALA A 494 -14.61 2.55 23.63
N ASN A 495 -14.36 2.95 24.88
CA ASN A 495 -14.85 2.24 26.06
C ASN A 495 -16.36 2.40 26.28
N GLY A 496 -16.97 3.52 25.85
CA GLY A 496 -18.41 3.72 25.86
C GLY A 496 -19.13 2.74 24.94
N LYS A 497 -18.62 2.54 23.73
CA LYS A 497 -19.15 1.54 22.78
C LYS A 497 -19.05 0.11 23.31
N ARG A 498 -17.97 -0.25 24.00
CA ARG A 498 -17.82 -1.57 24.64
C ARG A 498 -18.88 -1.81 25.71
N LYS A 499 -19.24 -0.78 26.52
CA LYS A 499 -20.27 -0.90 27.59
C LYS A 499 -21.68 -0.97 27.05
N GLU A 500 -21.96 -0.44 25.85
CA GLU A 500 -23.26 -0.56 25.21
C GLU A 500 -23.48 -1.93 24.55
N LEU A 501 -22.40 -2.69 24.35
CA LEU A 501 -22.40 -4.03 23.73
C LEU A 501 -22.36 -5.17 24.76
N GLU A 502 -22.00 -4.88 26.04
CA GLU A 502 -22.11 -5.79 27.19
C GLU A 502 -23.52 -5.74 27.81
#